data_20df74be93889f0e5e823fd5d93311db
#
_entry.id   20df74be93889f0e5e823fd5d93311db
#
_cell.length_a   1.000
_cell.length_b   1.000
_cell.length_c   1.000
_cell.angle_alpha   90.00
_cell.angle_beta   90.00
_cell.angle_gamma   90.00
#
_symmetry.space_group_name_H-M   'P 1'
#
loop_
_entity.id
_entity.type
_entity.pdbx_description
1 polymer ?
#
loop_
_entity_poly.entity_id
_entity_poly.type
_entity_poly.pdbx_seq_one_letter_code
_entity_poly.pdbx_strand_id
1 'polypeptide(L)'
;MDTGLSLSEEEKKYLHQHPTIKACINPAWMPFEVLTPDGKYEGIAADLLKLVAQRVGLNLEIVQAYTWEESLEKARKKECDILNFIPQTLEFNKWLLFTEPLFLDYNVLLTRSEHPYISNLKNLPTATLALSENTTLFERLSYTFPNLTIFSVQTEADALLLVLNQKIDMTVRSGTIMSYTLRKQELLNLKISGILDEFQTAYKIGIVNKNELLRDILNKGIQSLTVSEREDIVNHYTPIVIDKKIEKEVWYILIAIALTIIIILLWNYALRKE
;
A
#
# COMPACT_ATOMS: atom_id res chain seq x y z
N MET A 1 2.13 -30.32 -6.21
CA MET A 1 2.75 -29.20 -6.97
C MET A 1 4.05 -28.85 -6.27
N ASP A 2 5.15 -28.91 -7.00
CA ASP A 2 6.43 -28.45 -6.43
C ASP A 2 6.40 -26.92 -6.43
N THR A 3 6.18 -26.33 -5.25
CA THR A 3 6.02 -24.87 -5.10
C THR A 3 7.35 -24.14 -5.15
N GLY A 4 8.48 -24.84 -5.35
CA GLY A 4 9.83 -24.27 -5.29
C GLY A 4 10.23 -23.78 -3.88
N LEU A 5 9.37 -23.94 -2.88
CA LEU A 5 9.63 -23.55 -1.49
C LEU A 5 10.33 -24.68 -0.73
N SER A 6 11.40 -24.38 -0.02
CA SER A 6 12.09 -25.33 0.85
C SER A 6 11.31 -25.49 2.17
N LEU A 7 10.31 -26.35 2.20
CA LEU A 7 9.56 -26.71 3.40
C LEU A 7 10.25 -27.87 4.13
N SER A 8 10.33 -27.80 5.46
CA SER A 8 10.81 -28.92 6.28
C SER A 8 9.82 -30.09 6.31
N GLU A 9 10.26 -31.26 6.74
CA GLU A 9 9.36 -32.43 6.86
C GLU A 9 8.25 -32.19 7.88
N GLU A 10 8.53 -31.41 8.92
CA GLU A 10 7.53 -31.03 9.93
C GLU A 10 6.46 -30.10 9.33
N GLU A 11 6.89 -29.10 8.54
CA GLU A 11 5.97 -28.19 7.83
C GLU A 11 5.10 -28.92 6.80
N LYS A 12 5.69 -29.84 6.03
CA LYS A 12 4.93 -30.67 5.09
C LYS A 12 3.90 -31.54 5.79
N LYS A 13 4.28 -32.15 6.93
CA LYS A 13 3.36 -32.94 7.77
C LYS A 13 2.23 -32.08 8.31
N TYR A 14 2.55 -30.87 8.76
CA TYR A 14 1.54 -29.91 9.25
C TYR A 14 0.53 -29.57 8.15
N LEU A 15 0.99 -29.20 6.95
CA LEU A 15 0.14 -28.88 5.81
C LEU A 15 -0.74 -30.04 5.37
N HIS A 16 -0.24 -31.27 5.45
CA HIS A 16 -1.02 -32.45 5.15
C HIS A 16 -2.15 -32.68 6.19
N GLN A 17 -1.89 -32.38 7.46
CA GLN A 17 -2.88 -32.51 8.54
C GLN A 17 -3.85 -31.34 8.59
N HIS A 18 -3.44 -30.15 8.15
CA HIS A 18 -4.19 -28.90 8.15
C HIS A 18 -4.19 -28.26 6.75
N PRO A 19 -4.88 -28.86 5.77
CA PRO A 19 -4.82 -28.39 4.37
C PRO A 19 -5.59 -27.09 4.14
N THR A 20 -6.41 -26.68 5.10
CA THR A 20 -7.23 -25.47 5.01
C THR A 20 -6.93 -24.53 6.18
N ILE A 21 -6.80 -23.25 5.88
CA ILE A 21 -6.63 -22.17 6.86
C ILE A 21 -7.86 -21.26 6.84
N LYS A 22 -8.39 -20.97 8.03
CA LYS A 22 -9.52 -20.06 8.21
C LYS A 22 -9.02 -18.64 8.48
N ALA A 23 -9.47 -17.69 7.69
CA ALA A 23 -9.08 -16.28 7.80
C ALA A 23 -10.25 -15.40 8.25
N CYS A 24 -10.04 -14.66 9.34
CA CYS A 24 -10.82 -13.49 9.69
C CYS A 24 -10.24 -12.27 8.96
N ILE A 25 -11.10 -11.44 8.38
CA ILE A 25 -10.73 -10.31 7.51
C ILE A 25 -11.53 -9.07 7.86
N ASN A 26 -11.13 -7.90 7.36
CA ASN A 26 -12.00 -6.72 7.37
C ASN A 26 -12.93 -6.76 6.14
N PRO A 27 -14.25 -6.94 6.33
CA PRO A 27 -15.17 -7.16 5.21
C PRO A 27 -15.47 -5.90 4.38
N ALA A 28 -15.01 -4.70 4.80
CA ALA A 28 -15.40 -3.44 4.18
C ALA A 28 -14.27 -2.40 4.14
N TRP A 29 -13.08 -2.76 3.63
CA TRP A 29 -11.90 -1.89 3.63
C TRP A 29 -11.18 -1.82 2.27
N MET A 30 -11.89 -1.37 1.24
CA MET A 30 -11.27 -1.14 -0.09
C MET A 30 -10.24 0.00 -0.06
N PRO A 31 -9.14 -0.12 -0.80
CA PRO A 31 -8.77 -1.15 -1.77
C PRO A 31 -8.06 -2.37 -1.16
N PHE A 32 -7.92 -2.45 0.15
CA PHE A 32 -7.17 -3.53 0.79
C PHE A 32 -7.94 -4.85 0.79
N GLU A 33 -9.14 -4.87 1.35
CA GLU A 33 -9.95 -6.09 1.39
C GLU A 33 -11.45 -5.79 1.53
N VAL A 34 -12.25 -6.64 0.91
CA VAL A 34 -13.71 -6.61 0.99
C VAL A 34 -14.27 -8.01 0.81
N LEU A 35 -15.34 -8.31 1.52
CA LEU A 35 -16.20 -9.45 1.23
C LEU A 35 -17.43 -8.94 0.48
N THR A 36 -17.52 -9.27 -0.81
CA THR A 36 -18.62 -8.83 -1.65
C THR A 36 -19.93 -9.54 -1.28
N PRO A 37 -21.10 -8.98 -1.64
CA PRO A 37 -22.40 -9.61 -1.33
C PRO A 37 -22.58 -11.01 -1.93
N ASP A 38 -21.86 -11.33 -3.04
CA ASP A 38 -21.83 -12.66 -3.66
C ASP A 38 -20.75 -13.57 -3.05
N GLY A 39 -20.14 -13.15 -1.92
CA GLY A 39 -19.21 -13.96 -1.13
C GLY A 39 -17.78 -14.01 -1.66
N LYS A 40 -17.40 -13.15 -2.61
CA LYS A 40 -16.02 -13.09 -3.09
C LYS A 40 -15.16 -12.23 -2.17
N TYR A 41 -13.98 -12.72 -1.90
CA TYR A 41 -12.95 -12.00 -1.17
C TYR A 41 -12.01 -11.30 -2.17
N GLU A 42 -12.04 -9.97 -2.20
CA GLU A 42 -11.34 -9.13 -3.18
C GLU A 42 -10.54 -8.02 -2.50
N GLY A 43 -9.53 -7.48 -3.20
CA GLY A 43 -8.66 -6.41 -2.75
C GLY A 43 -7.18 -6.81 -2.69
N ILE A 44 -6.31 -5.83 -2.45
CA ILE A 44 -4.84 -6.03 -2.40
C ILE A 44 -4.47 -7.10 -1.36
N ALA A 45 -4.99 -6.99 -0.15
CA ALA A 45 -4.74 -7.93 0.92
C ALA A 45 -5.30 -9.32 0.62
N ALA A 46 -6.48 -9.36 -0.05
CA ALA A 46 -7.10 -10.60 -0.48
C ALA A 46 -6.23 -11.36 -1.48
N ASP A 47 -5.74 -10.66 -2.50
CA ASP A 47 -4.96 -11.31 -3.57
C ASP A 47 -3.56 -11.67 -3.10
N LEU A 48 -2.93 -10.86 -2.23
CA LEU A 48 -1.68 -11.22 -1.57
C LEU A 48 -1.84 -12.48 -0.70
N LEU A 49 -2.90 -12.55 0.12
CA LEU A 49 -3.14 -13.73 0.98
C LEU A 49 -3.42 -14.99 0.16
N LYS A 50 -4.25 -14.88 -0.90
CA LYS A 50 -4.51 -16.01 -1.82
C LYS A 50 -3.21 -16.52 -2.46
N LEU A 51 -2.35 -15.59 -2.91
CA LEU A 51 -1.08 -15.97 -3.53
C LEU A 51 -0.15 -16.64 -2.52
N VAL A 52 -0.06 -16.13 -1.29
CA VAL A 52 0.70 -16.77 -0.20
C VAL A 52 0.17 -18.17 0.09
N ALA A 53 -1.16 -18.32 0.27
CA ALA A 53 -1.79 -19.61 0.54
C ALA A 53 -1.51 -20.61 -0.59
N GLN A 54 -1.64 -20.17 -1.85
CA GLN A 54 -1.33 -21.01 -3.01
C GLN A 54 0.14 -21.47 -3.02
N ARG A 55 1.08 -20.57 -2.71
CA ARG A 55 2.52 -20.87 -2.68
C ARG A 55 2.89 -21.91 -1.64
N VAL A 56 2.25 -21.89 -0.50
CA VAL A 56 2.51 -22.87 0.57
C VAL A 56 1.62 -24.12 0.47
N GLY A 57 0.67 -24.16 -0.45
CA GLY A 57 -0.21 -25.32 -0.65
C GLY A 57 -1.39 -25.38 0.34
N LEU A 58 -1.84 -24.24 0.87
CA LEU A 58 -3.01 -24.13 1.75
C LEU A 58 -4.25 -23.72 0.97
N ASN A 59 -5.40 -24.30 1.33
CA ASN A 59 -6.69 -23.80 0.94
C ASN A 59 -7.12 -22.68 1.88
N LEU A 60 -7.69 -21.61 1.34
CA LEU A 60 -8.15 -20.47 2.11
C LEU A 60 -9.68 -20.51 2.28
N GLU A 61 -10.14 -20.47 3.53
CA GLU A 61 -11.55 -20.33 3.89
C GLU A 61 -11.76 -19.00 4.61
N ILE A 62 -12.67 -18.16 4.10
CA ILE A 62 -12.97 -16.87 4.72
C ILE A 62 -14.10 -17.04 5.73
N VAL A 63 -13.84 -16.64 6.97
CA VAL A 63 -14.86 -16.62 8.03
C VAL A 63 -15.76 -15.42 7.80
N GLN A 64 -17.04 -15.68 7.54
CA GLN A 64 -18.01 -14.62 7.28
C GLN A 64 -18.16 -13.69 8.50
N ALA A 65 -18.06 -12.39 8.24
CA ALA A 65 -18.37 -11.32 9.18
C ALA A 65 -18.91 -10.12 8.39
N TYR A 66 -19.76 -9.33 9.00
CA TYR A 66 -20.36 -8.15 8.36
C TYR A 66 -19.67 -6.85 8.77
N THR A 67 -18.96 -6.85 9.91
CA THR A 67 -18.20 -5.71 10.39
C THR A 67 -16.81 -6.14 10.85
N TRP A 68 -15.91 -5.17 10.95
CA TRP A 68 -14.58 -5.40 11.51
C TRP A 68 -14.62 -5.87 12.98
N GLU A 69 -15.51 -5.30 13.76
CA GLU A 69 -15.70 -5.66 15.18
C GLU A 69 -16.13 -7.12 15.33
N GLU A 70 -17.08 -7.58 14.49
CA GLU A 70 -17.50 -8.97 14.45
C GLU A 70 -16.34 -9.90 14.07
N SER A 71 -15.54 -9.51 13.08
CA SER A 71 -14.37 -10.26 12.66
C SER A 71 -13.34 -10.39 13.78
N LEU A 72 -13.06 -9.30 14.50
CA LEU A 72 -12.19 -9.32 15.69
C LEU A 72 -12.74 -10.21 16.81
N GLU A 73 -14.03 -10.17 17.05
CA GLU A 73 -14.68 -11.02 18.07
C GLU A 73 -14.54 -12.51 17.72
N LYS A 74 -14.77 -12.88 16.46
CA LYS A 74 -14.56 -14.24 15.96
C LYS A 74 -13.11 -14.69 16.10
N ALA A 75 -12.16 -13.81 15.77
CA ALA A 75 -10.75 -14.10 15.98
C ALA A 75 -10.40 -14.31 17.45
N ARG A 76 -10.93 -13.49 18.36
CA ARG A 76 -10.76 -13.67 19.83
C ARG A 76 -11.36 -14.97 20.32
N LYS A 77 -12.48 -15.43 19.74
CA LYS A 77 -13.12 -16.73 20.03
C LYS A 77 -12.41 -17.90 19.35
N LYS A 78 -11.35 -17.65 18.58
CA LYS A 78 -10.59 -18.67 17.83
C LYS A 78 -11.42 -19.40 16.78
N GLU A 79 -12.38 -18.72 16.17
CA GLU A 79 -13.17 -19.24 15.06
C GLU A 79 -12.41 -19.21 13.72
N CYS A 80 -11.28 -18.50 13.67
CA CYS A 80 -10.33 -18.50 12.57
C CYS A 80 -8.89 -18.75 13.06
N ASP A 81 -8.02 -19.16 12.16
CA ASP A 81 -6.61 -19.45 12.43
C ASP A 81 -5.76 -18.19 12.32
N ILE A 82 -6.14 -17.32 11.40
CA ILE A 82 -5.44 -16.05 11.13
C ILE A 82 -6.40 -14.85 11.11
N LEU A 83 -5.84 -13.70 11.48
CA LEU A 83 -6.43 -12.38 11.26
C LEU A 83 -5.57 -11.66 10.22
N ASN A 84 -6.14 -11.42 9.02
CA ASN A 84 -5.37 -10.90 7.91
C ASN A 84 -5.19 -9.38 7.98
N PHE A 85 -4.10 -8.90 7.40
CA PHE A 85 -3.81 -7.52 7.04
C PHE A 85 -3.98 -6.49 8.16
N ILE A 86 -3.35 -6.74 9.30
CA ILE A 86 -3.41 -5.86 10.47
C ILE A 86 -2.04 -5.28 10.83
N PRO A 87 -1.99 -4.05 11.37
CA PRO A 87 -0.76 -3.51 11.92
C PRO A 87 -0.41 -4.21 13.24
N GLN A 88 0.86 -4.41 13.48
CA GLN A 88 1.33 -4.93 14.76
C GLN A 88 1.29 -3.82 15.82
N THR A 89 0.39 -3.95 16.80
CA THR A 89 0.25 -3.02 17.92
C THR A 89 0.49 -3.71 19.25
N LEU A 90 0.69 -2.93 20.32
CA LEU A 90 0.83 -3.47 21.67
C LEU A 90 -0.40 -4.28 22.11
N GLU A 91 -1.59 -3.86 21.68
CA GLU A 91 -2.85 -4.55 21.97
C GLU A 91 -2.91 -5.92 21.28
N PHE A 92 -2.62 -5.98 19.99
CA PHE A 92 -2.61 -7.21 19.21
C PHE A 92 -1.50 -8.18 19.65
N ASN A 93 -0.32 -7.70 20.05
CA ASN A 93 0.78 -8.52 20.54
C ASN A 93 0.41 -9.37 21.79
N LYS A 94 -0.58 -8.95 22.57
CA LYS A 94 -1.01 -9.71 23.76
C LYS A 94 -1.55 -11.10 23.40
N TRP A 95 -2.19 -11.23 22.23
CA TRP A 95 -2.92 -12.45 21.89
C TRP A 95 -2.66 -13.00 20.47
N LEU A 96 -1.96 -12.27 19.61
CA LEU A 96 -1.54 -12.71 18.26
C LEU A 96 -0.04 -12.95 18.21
N LEU A 97 0.38 -13.87 17.34
CA LEU A 97 1.75 -13.98 16.84
C LEU A 97 1.77 -13.46 15.40
N PHE A 98 2.77 -12.66 15.03
CA PHE A 98 2.78 -12.00 13.72
C PHE A 98 3.79 -12.63 12.76
N THR A 99 3.40 -12.61 11.47
CA THR A 99 4.32 -12.89 10.35
C THR A 99 5.25 -11.69 10.09
N GLU A 100 6.17 -11.87 9.14
CA GLU A 100 6.81 -10.77 8.45
C GLU A 100 5.77 -9.90 7.74
N PRO A 101 6.12 -8.66 7.36
CA PRO A 101 5.20 -7.78 6.64
C PRO A 101 4.72 -8.39 5.32
N LEU A 102 3.41 -8.54 5.18
CA LEU A 102 2.77 -8.91 3.92
C LEU A 102 2.78 -7.72 2.96
N PHE A 103 2.56 -6.51 3.49
CA PHE A 103 2.49 -5.27 2.73
C PHE A 103 3.04 -4.08 3.53
N LEU A 104 3.71 -3.15 2.83
CA LEU A 104 4.16 -1.88 3.38
C LEU A 104 3.38 -0.75 2.70
N ASP A 105 2.66 0.02 3.47
CA ASP A 105 1.88 1.17 3.00
C ASP A 105 2.53 2.47 3.47
N TYR A 106 2.93 3.29 2.52
CA TYR A 106 3.57 4.58 2.79
C TYR A 106 2.52 5.67 2.94
N ASN A 107 2.70 6.56 3.89
CA ASN A 107 1.92 7.78 3.93
C ASN A 107 2.42 8.79 2.90
N VAL A 108 1.48 9.48 2.28
CA VAL A 108 1.76 10.46 1.22
C VAL A 108 1.17 11.82 1.56
N LEU A 109 1.81 12.86 1.07
CA LEU A 109 1.32 14.23 1.11
C LEU A 109 0.40 14.46 -0.07
N LEU A 110 -0.84 14.82 0.21
CA LEU A 110 -1.82 15.22 -0.79
C LEU A 110 -1.96 16.73 -0.79
N THR A 111 -1.86 17.32 -1.95
CA THR A 111 -2.01 18.76 -2.19
C THR A 111 -2.89 19.01 -3.41
N ARG A 112 -3.19 20.26 -3.68
CA ARG A 112 -3.74 20.67 -4.98
C ARG A 112 -2.71 20.43 -6.10
N SER A 113 -3.21 20.26 -7.32
CA SER A 113 -2.39 19.89 -8.49
C SER A 113 -1.32 20.92 -8.86
N GLU A 114 -1.53 22.21 -8.56
CA GLU A 114 -0.58 23.29 -8.81
C GLU A 114 0.56 23.37 -7.79
N HIS A 115 0.43 22.70 -6.64
CA HIS A 115 1.48 22.74 -5.60
C HIS A 115 2.76 22.04 -6.07
N PRO A 116 3.96 22.60 -5.81
CA PRO A 116 5.21 21.93 -6.15
C PRO A 116 5.39 20.61 -5.39
N TYR A 117 6.28 19.74 -5.88
CA TYR A 117 6.67 18.53 -5.16
C TYR A 117 7.34 18.87 -3.84
N ILE A 118 7.01 18.12 -2.78
CA ILE A 118 7.50 18.32 -1.42
C ILE A 118 8.48 17.20 -1.10
N SER A 119 9.75 17.48 -1.16
CA SER A 119 10.80 16.52 -0.81
C SER A 119 11.05 16.40 0.70
N ASN A 120 10.76 17.48 1.46
CA ASN A 120 10.97 17.48 2.90
C ASN A 120 10.05 18.52 3.57
N LEU A 121 9.24 18.07 4.51
CA LEU A 121 8.33 18.93 5.29
C LEU A 121 9.05 19.96 6.18
N LYS A 122 10.29 19.68 6.59
CA LYS A 122 11.10 20.63 7.38
C LYS A 122 11.39 21.94 6.64
N ASN A 123 11.35 21.89 5.31
CA ASN A 123 11.63 23.06 4.46
C ASN A 123 10.40 23.93 4.19
N LEU A 124 9.26 23.63 4.82
CA LEU A 124 8.00 24.35 4.65
C LEU A 124 7.61 25.10 5.96
N PRO A 125 8.19 26.26 6.27
CA PRO A 125 8.04 26.89 7.57
C PRO A 125 6.63 27.45 7.87
N THR A 126 5.80 27.62 6.85
CA THR A 126 4.45 28.24 6.99
C THR A 126 3.33 27.38 6.43
N ALA A 127 3.62 26.13 6.04
CA ALA A 127 2.62 25.28 5.44
C ALA A 127 1.61 24.77 6.49
N THR A 128 0.36 24.65 6.05
CA THR A 128 -0.76 24.18 6.85
C THR A 128 -1.11 22.75 6.47
N LEU A 129 -1.33 21.92 7.49
CA LEU A 129 -1.61 20.49 7.35
C LEU A 129 -2.90 20.13 8.08
N ALA A 130 -3.86 19.48 7.43
CA ALA A 130 -5.05 18.94 8.06
C ALA A 130 -4.87 17.44 8.33
N LEU A 131 -5.20 16.98 9.54
CA LEU A 131 -5.17 15.57 9.93
C LEU A 131 -6.37 15.21 10.80
N SER A 132 -6.84 13.97 10.69
CA SER A 132 -7.82 13.43 11.63
C SER A 132 -7.25 13.42 13.04
N GLU A 133 -8.00 13.96 13.98
CA GLU A 133 -7.66 13.93 15.39
C GLU A 133 -7.66 12.51 15.96
N ASN A 134 -7.01 12.35 17.12
CA ASN A 134 -6.92 11.07 17.83
C ASN A 134 -6.25 9.93 17.04
N THR A 135 -5.37 10.27 16.09
CA THR A 135 -4.58 9.30 15.35
C THR A 135 -3.11 9.33 15.78
N THR A 136 -2.46 8.17 15.80
CA THR A 136 -1.01 8.08 16.03
C THR A 136 -0.22 8.92 15.02
N LEU A 137 -0.74 9.08 13.82
CA LEU A 137 -0.12 9.90 12.77
C LEU A 137 -0.15 11.38 13.15
N PHE A 138 -1.27 11.89 13.70
CA PHE A 138 -1.39 13.26 14.19
C PHE A 138 -0.35 13.55 15.28
N GLU A 139 -0.25 12.70 16.30
CA GLU A 139 0.71 12.86 17.39
C GLU A 139 2.16 12.84 16.88
N ARG A 140 2.50 11.85 16.05
CA ARG A 140 3.86 11.73 15.52
C ARG A 140 4.27 12.88 14.62
N LEU A 141 3.40 13.35 13.73
CA LEU A 141 3.70 14.47 12.84
C LEU A 141 3.81 15.77 13.59
N SER A 142 2.94 16.03 14.59
CA SER A 142 3.02 17.22 15.46
C SER A 142 4.34 17.29 16.22
N TYR A 143 4.84 16.15 16.69
CA TYR A 143 6.13 16.08 17.36
C TYR A 143 7.32 16.22 16.39
N THR A 144 7.25 15.56 15.22
CA THR A 144 8.38 15.51 14.29
C THR A 144 8.56 16.79 13.48
N PHE A 145 7.45 17.51 13.21
CA PHE A 145 7.45 18.73 12.40
C PHE A 145 6.81 19.92 13.14
N PRO A 146 7.47 20.43 14.18
CA PRO A 146 6.94 21.56 14.96
C PRO A 146 6.87 22.88 14.18
N ASN A 147 7.48 22.93 12.98
CA ASN A 147 7.42 24.05 12.06
C ASN A 147 6.08 24.14 11.29
N LEU A 148 5.30 23.07 11.27
CA LEU A 148 4.02 23.04 10.56
C LEU A 148 2.86 23.49 11.45
N THR A 149 1.89 24.18 10.86
CA THR A 149 0.62 24.44 11.52
C THR A 149 -0.34 23.29 11.22
N ILE A 150 -0.57 22.40 12.21
CA ILE A 150 -1.42 21.22 12.05
C ILE A 150 -2.83 21.52 12.59
N PHE A 151 -3.83 21.38 11.73
CA PHE A 151 -5.25 21.51 12.06
C PHE A 151 -5.86 20.12 12.26
N SER A 152 -6.51 19.92 13.41
CA SER A 152 -7.28 18.69 13.63
C SER A 152 -8.65 18.79 12.97
N VAL A 153 -9.09 17.68 12.39
CA VAL A 153 -10.42 17.49 11.79
C VAL A 153 -11.02 16.19 12.31
N GLN A 154 -12.34 16.04 12.20
CA GLN A 154 -13.02 14.84 12.67
C GLN A 154 -12.77 13.64 11.75
N THR A 155 -12.81 13.88 10.43
CA THR A 155 -12.66 12.81 9.43
C THR A 155 -11.60 13.14 8.40
N GLU A 156 -11.07 12.10 7.77
CA GLU A 156 -10.17 12.26 6.61
C GLU A 156 -10.85 12.93 5.41
N ALA A 157 -12.17 12.77 5.26
CA ALA A 157 -12.95 13.46 4.24
C ALA A 157 -12.98 14.98 4.48
N ASP A 158 -13.07 15.42 5.75
CA ASP A 158 -13.00 16.84 6.09
C ASP A 158 -11.62 17.40 5.76
N ALA A 159 -10.54 16.69 6.07
CA ALA A 159 -9.19 17.10 5.68
C ALA A 159 -9.06 17.30 4.17
N LEU A 160 -9.60 16.37 3.39
CA LEU A 160 -9.61 16.44 1.92
C LEU A 160 -10.37 17.66 1.40
N LEU A 161 -11.56 17.93 1.96
CA LEU A 161 -12.38 19.08 1.59
C LEU A 161 -11.69 20.42 1.91
N LEU A 162 -10.94 20.49 3.01
CA LEU A 162 -10.19 21.70 3.36
C LEU A 162 -9.07 21.99 2.33
N VAL A 163 -8.38 20.95 1.84
CA VAL A 163 -7.37 21.08 0.78
C VAL A 163 -8.01 21.50 -0.55
N LEU A 164 -9.11 20.84 -0.96
CA LEU A 164 -9.86 21.18 -2.16
C LEU A 164 -10.35 22.64 -2.16
N ASN A 165 -10.86 23.10 -1.03
CA ASN A 165 -11.40 24.46 -0.87
C ASN A 165 -10.31 25.51 -0.59
N GLN A 166 -9.03 25.19 -0.74
CA GLN A 166 -7.89 26.11 -0.57
C GLN A 166 -7.78 26.73 0.85
N LYS A 167 -8.34 26.07 1.86
CA LYS A 167 -8.27 26.53 3.25
C LYS A 167 -7.01 26.02 3.95
N ILE A 168 -6.49 24.89 3.49
CA ILE A 168 -5.31 24.19 4.00
C ILE A 168 -4.46 23.78 2.80
N ASP A 169 -3.14 23.76 2.96
CA ASP A 169 -2.21 23.45 1.87
C ASP A 169 -2.18 21.96 1.55
N MET A 170 -2.20 21.09 2.58
CA MET A 170 -2.00 19.67 2.41
C MET A 170 -2.71 18.82 3.46
N THR A 171 -2.83 17.54 3.16
CA THR A 171 -3.17 16.47 4.12
C THR A 171 -2.24 15.28 3.94
N VAL A 172 -2.14 14.43 4.97
CA VAL A 172 -1.37 13.17 4.92
C VAL A 172 -2.30 11.99 5.05
N ARG A 173 -2.05 10.97 4.22
CA ARG A 173 -2.86 9.75 4.20
C ARG A 173 -2.07 8.58 3.64
N SER A 174 -2.57 7.35 3.89
CA SER A 174 -2.15 6.15 3.17
C SER A 174 -2.07 6.39 1.66
N GLY A 175 -0.94 6.10 1.06
CA GLY A 175 -0.73 6.26 -0.37
C GLY A 175 -1.64 5.36 -1.19
N THR A 176 -1.88 4.14 -0.73
CA THR A 176 -2.76 3.16 -1.36
C THR A 176 -4.21 3.64 -1.33
N ILE A 177 -4.72 4.06 -0.17
CA ILE A 177 -6.09 4.60 -0.04
C ILE A 177 -6.24 5.87 -0.87
N MET A 178 -5.21 6.74 -0.86
CA MET A 178 -5.26 7.99 -1.60
C MET A 178 -5.32 7.77 -3.11
N SER A 179 -4.44 6.91 -3.63
CA SER A 179 -4.45 6.57 -5.06
C SER A 179 -5.79 5.99 -5.51
N TYR A 180 -6.38 5.11 -4.70
CA TYR A 180 -7.70 4.58 -4.93
C TYR A 180 -8.80 5.65 -4.91
N THR A 181 -8.76 6.56 -3.92
CA THR A 181 -9.74 7.62 -3.73
C THR A 181 -9.69 8.64 -4.86
N LEU A 182 -8.49 9.11 -5.23
CA LEU A 182 -8.29 10.06 -6.33
C LEU A 182 -8.89 9.53 -7.63
N ARG A 183 -8.69 8.25 -7.91
CA ARG A 183 -9.25 7.61 -9.11
C ARG A 183 -10.76 7.44 -9.03
N LYS A 184 -11.26 6.87 -7.92
CA LYS A 184 -12.69 6.54 -7.78
C LYS A 184 -13.57 7.78 -7.79
N GLN A 185 -13.07 8.89 -7.25
CA GLN A 185 -13.80 10.16 -7.14
C GLN A 185 -13.42 11.16 -8.22
N GLU A 186 -12.54 10.79 -9.18
CA GLU A 186 -12.07 11.66 -10.27
C GLU A 186 -11.56 13.02 -9.80
N LEU A 187 -10.84 13.05 -8.68
CA LEU A 187 -10.34 14.28 -8.05
C LEU A 187 -9.10 14.83 -8.79
N LEU A 188 -9.29 15.30 -10.02
CA LEU A 188 -8.23 15.79 -10.91
C LEU A 188 -7.48 17.02 -10.38
N ASN A 189 -8.08 17.75 -9.45
CA ASN A 189 -7.50 18.95 -8.84
C ASN A 189 -6.54 18.66 -7.69
N LEU A 190 -6.36 17.39 -7.35
CA LEU A 190 -5.47 16.94 -6.29
C LEU A 190 -4.39 16.01 -6.85
N LYS A 191 -3.24 16.00 -6.16
CA LYS A 191 -2.15 15.07 -6.48
C LYS A 191 -1.37 14.65 -5.24
N ILE A 192 -0.67 13.54 -5.35
CA ILE A 192 0.38 13.15 -4.41
C ILE A 192 1.61 14.01 -4.69
N SER A 193 1.99 14.83 -3.71
CA SER A 193 3.09 15.79 -3.83
C SER A 193 4.33 15.42 -3.00
N GLY A 194 4.30 14.31 -2.28
CA GLY A 194 5.45 13.83 -1.51
C GLY A 194 5.13 12.51 -0.83
N ILE A 195 6.17 11.80 -0.42
CA ILE A 195 6.08 10.53 0.30
C ILE A 195 6.72 10.72 1.67
N LEU A 196 6.13 10.15 2.70
CA LEU A 196 6.63 10.17 4.08
C LEU A 196 7.12 8.77 4.46
N ASP A 197 8.32 8.42 4.01
CA ASP A 197 8.90 7.07 4.19
C ASP A 197 9.02 6.67 5.67
N GLU A 198 9.30 7.63 6.56
CA GLU A 198 9.43 7.40 8.01
C GLU A 198 8.09 7.05 8.69
N PHE A 199 6.97 7.22 7.98
CA PHE A 199 5.60 7.03 8.51
C PHE A 199 4.86 5.89 7.77
N GLN A 200 5.57 4.86 7.38
CA GLN A 200 4.96 3.67 6.77
C GLN A 200 4.25 2.79 7.80
N THR A 201 3.22 2.10 7.35
CA THR A 201 2.51 1.07 8.11
C THR A 201 2.83 -0.30 7.52
N ALA A 202 3.32 -1.22 8.37
CA ALA A 202 3.55 -2.61 8.00
C ALA A 202 2.31 -3.44 8.34
N TYR A 203 1.61 -3.92 7.33
CA TYR A 203 0.48 -4.84 7.50
C TYR A 203 0.99 -6.28 7.46
N LYS A 204 0.55 -7.08 8.42
CA LYS A 204 0.99 -8.45 8.68
C LYS A 204 -0.20 -9.39 8.82
N ILE A 205 0.09 -10.69 8.85
CA ILE A 205 -0.90 -11.71 9.22
C ILE A 205 -0.70 -12.01 10.70
N GLY A 206 -1.77 -11.91 11.49
CA GLY A 206 -1.79 -12.30 12.89
C GLY A 206 -2.25 -13.75 13.04
N ILE A 207 -1.45 -14.60 13.70
CA ILE A 207 -1.77 -16.00 13.98
C ILE A 207 -2.52 -16.08 15.31
N VAL A 208 -3.79 -16.46 15.26
CA VAL A 208 -4.71 -16.40 16.42
C VAL A 208 -4.28 -17.35 17.54
N ASN A 209 -3.87 -18.57 17.21
CA ASN A 209 -3.47 -19.59 18.18
C ASN A 209 -1.99 -19.55 18.53
N LYS A 210 -1.26 -18.50 18.13
CA LYS A 210 0.19 -18.37 18.29
C LYS A 210 0.99 -19.59 17.82
N ASN A 211 0.50 -20.27 16.79
CA ASN A 211 1.17 -21.42 16.18
C ASN A 211 2.40 -20.96 15.39
N GLU A 212 3.59 -21.23 15.92
CA GLU A 212 4.85 -20.82 15.31
C GLU A 212 5.11 -21.51 13.97
N LEU A 213 4.71 -22.78 13.86
CA LEU A 213 4.91 -23.54 12.62
C LEU A 213 4.07 -22.95 11.47
N LEU A 214 2.81 -22.58 11.74
CA LEU A 214 1.98 -21.89 10.76
C LEU A 214 2.56 -20.53 10.38
N ARG A 215 3.07 -19.75 11.36
CA ARG A 215 3.76 -18.49 11.09
C ARG A 215 4.94 -18.69 10.14
N ASP A 216 5.78 -19.67 10.39
CA ASP A 216 7.00 -19.92 9.62
C ASP A 216 6.69 -20.38 8.19
N ILE A 217 5.66 -21.22 8.03
CA ILE A 217 5.13 -21.60 6.72
C ILE A 217 4.65 -20.36 5.94
N LEU A 218 3.82 -19.51 6.57
CA LEU A 218 3.31 -18.30 5.93
C LEU A 218 4.44 -17.31 5.62
N ASN A 219 5.46 -17.17 6.47
CA ASN A 219 6.63 -16.34 6.20
C ASN A 219 7.37 -16.79 4.95
N LYS A 220 7.56 -18.10 4.74
CA LYS A 220 8.16 -18.63 3.50
C LYS A 220 7.32 -18.28 2.28
N GLY A 221 6.00 -18.37 2.40
CA GLY A 221 5.07 -17.91 1.36
C GLY A 221 5.22 -16.41 1.06
N ILE A 222 5.27 -15.57 2.08
CA ILE A 222 5.45 -14.11 1.96
C ILE A 222 6.79 -13.77 1.30
N GLN A 223 7.88 -14.43 1.71
CA GLN A 223 9.23 -14.21 1.18
C GLN A 223 9.35 -14.66 -0.29
N SER A 224 8.53 -15.61 -0.74
CA SER A 224 8.50 -16.09 -2.12
C SER A 224 7.83 -15.12 -3.09
N LEU A 225 7.11 -14.11 -2.60
CA LEU A 225 6.43 -13.12 -3.44
C LEU A 225 7.46 -12.16 -4.04
N THR A 226 7.52 -12.13 -5.35
CA THR A 226 8.39 -11.20 -6.09
C THR A 226 7.87 -9.76 -6.03
N VAL A 227 8.76 -8.80 -6.28
CA VAL A 227 8.39 -7.38 -6.36
C VAL A 227 7.34 -7.17 -7.45
N SER A 228 7.51 -7.78 -8.63
CA SER A 228 6.56 -7.65 -9.74
C SER A 228 5.17 -8.14 -9.38
N GLU A 229 5.04 -9.31 -8.72
CA GLU A 229 3.74 -9.85 -8.30
C GLU A 229 3.03 -8.90 -7.33
N ARG A 230 3.77 -8.30 -6.40
CA ARG A 230 3.21 -7.31 -5.46
C ARG A 230 2.76 -6.05 -6.19
N GLU A 231 3.58 -5.54 -7.12
CA GLU A 231 3.26 -4.36 -7.93
C GLU A 231 2.06 -4.61 -8.85
N ASP A 232 1.97 -5.77 -9.50
CA ASP A 232 0.85 -6.13 -10.35
C ASP A 232 -0.47 -6.16 -9.56
N ILE A 233 -0.47 -6.76 -8.36
CA ILE A 233 -1.63 -6.77 -7.47
C ILE A 233 -2.01 -5.33 -7.06
N VAL A 234 -1.05 -4.53 -6.61
CA VAL A 234 -1.30 -3.13 -6.20
C VAL A 234 -1.85 -2.32 -7.38
N ASN A 235 -1.21 -2.42 -8.55
CA ASN A 235 -1.60 -1.69 -9.75
C ASN A 235 -2.98 -2.09 -10.28
N HIS A 236 -3.44 -3.30 -10.01
CA HIS A 236 -4.79 -3.72 -10.36
C HIS A 236 -5.86 -2.88 -9.65
N TYR A 237 -5.66 -2.59 -8.38
CA TYR A 237 -6.61 -1.82 -7.54
C TYR A 237 -6.32 -0.32 -7.53
N THR A 238 -5.06 0.07 -7.63
CA THR A 238 -4.58 1.46 -7.56
C THR A 238 -3.60 1.76 -8.69
N PRO A 239 -4.01 1.65 -9.97
CA PRO A 239 -3.09 1.97 -11.06
C PRO A 239 -2.65 3.43 -10.92
N ILE A 240 -1.38 3.58 -10.58
CA ILE A 240 -0.71 4.87 -10.53
C ILE A 240 -0.56 5.31 -11.98
N VAL A 241 -1.33 6.27 -12.41
CA VAL A 241 -0.99 7.07 -13.59
C VAL A 241 0.19 7.95 -13.15
N ILE A 242 1.39 7.40 -13.22
CA ILE A 242 2.59 8.23 -13.19
C ILE A 242 2.53 8.99 -14.52
N ASP A 243 2.05 10.22 -14.45
CA ASP A 243 2.22 11.17 -15.53
C ASP A 243 3.74 11.42 -15.62
N LYS A 244 4.45 10.54 -16.32
CA LYS A 244 5.85 10.76 -16.73
C LYS A 244 5.80 11.90 -17.73
N LYS A 245 5.58 13.11 -17.25
CA LYS A 245 5.98 14.30 -18.00
C LYS A 245 7.47 14.12 -18.22
N ILE A 246 7.82 13.65 -19.42
CA ILE A 246 9.20 13.72 -19.90
C ILE A 246 9.59 15.17 -19.71
N GLU A 247 10.52 15.42 -18.81
CA GLU A 247 10.97 16.78 -18.49
C GLU A 247 11.32 17.46 -19.82
N LYS A 248 10.89 18.71 -19.98
CA LYS A 248 11.12 19.45 -21.24
C LYS A 248 12.59 19.39 -21.66
N GLU A 249 13.49 19.28 -20.70
CA GLU A 249 14.93 19.10 -20.89
C GLU A 249 15.27 17.83 -21.67
N VAL A 250 14.60 16.72 -21.44
CA VAL A 250 14.80 15.47 -22.20
C VAL A 250 14.39 15.65 -23.66
N TRP A 251 13.30 16.39 -23.93
CA TRP A 251 12.91 16.74 -25.31
C TRP A 251 13.95 17.62 -26.01
N TYR A 252 14.53 18.61 -25.30
CA TYR A 252 15.63 19.44 -25.89
C TYR A 252 16.86 18.61 -26.22
N ILE A 253 17.24 17.65 -25.36
CA ILE A 253 18.36 16.73 -25.61
C ILE A 253 18.07 15.86 -26.83
N LEU A 254 16.86 15.28 -26.94
CA LEU A 254 16.48 14.47 -28.10
C LEU A 254 16.51 15.27 -29.42
N ILE A 255 16.03 16.52 -29.41
CA ILE A 255 16.05 17.42 -30.55
C ILE A 255 17.49 17.76 -30.92
N ALA A 256 18.36 18.06 -29.95
CA ALA A 256 19.78 18.37 -30.23
C ALA A 256 20.51 17.16 -30.85
N ILE A 257 20.26 15.95 -30.36
CA ILE A 257 20.79 14.70 -30.92
C ILE A 257 20.29 14.51 -32.37
N ALA A 258 19.00 14.71 -32.63
CA ALA A 258 18.44 14.57 -33.96
C ALA A 258 19.06 15.58 -34.96
N LEU A 259 19.23 16.84 -34.53
CA LEU A 259 19.89 17.88 -35.36
C LEU A 259 21.35 17.54 -35.65
N THR A 260 22.12 17.05 -34.70
CA THR A 260 23.51 16.63 -34.92
C THR A 260 23.61 15.47 -35.91
N ILE A 261 22.71 14.49 -35.81
CA ILE A 261 22.65 13.38 -36.79
C ILE A 261 22.35 13.91 -38.21
N ILE A 262 21.39 14.82 -38.36
CA ILE A 262 21.03 15.42 -39.65
C ILE A 262 22.25 16.17 -40.23
N ILE A 263 22.95 16.95 -39.42
CA ILE A 263 24.16 17.69 -39.88
C ILE A 263 25.24 16.72 -40.37
N ILE A 264 25.48 15.63 -39.62
CA ILE A 264 26.46 14.61 -40.03
C ILE A 264 26.05 13.93 -41.33
N LEU A 265 24.77 13.63 -41.51
CA LEU A 265 24.27 13.02 -42.75
C LEU A 265 24.40 13.96 -43.95
N LEU A 266 24.08 15.24 -43.78
CA LEU A 266 24.25 16.27 -44.83
C LEU A 266 25.71 16.46 -45.18
N TRP A 267 26.60 16.49 -44.19
CA TRP A 267 28.05 16.58 -44.41
C TRP A 267 28.57 15.37 -45.17
N ASN A 268 28.23 14.17 -44.78
CA ASN A 268 28.60 12.95 -45.49
C ASN A 268 28.05 12.91 -46.93
N TYR A 269 26.83 13.42 -47.12
CA TYR A 269 26.25 13.53 -48.48
C TYR A 269 26.99 14.53 -49.36
N ALA A 270 27.39 15.68 -48.80
CA ALA A 270 28.18 16.69 -49.50
C ALA A 270 29.57 16.15 -49.92
N LEU A 271 30.26 15.44 -48.99
CA LEU A 271 31.58 14.84 -49.28
C LEU A 271 31.55 13.71 -50.34
N ARG A 272 30.39 13.07 -50.56
CA ARG A 272 30.26 12.03 -51.59
C ARG A 272 29.96 12.59 -53.00
N LYS A 273 29.70 13.90 -53.10
CA LYS A 273 29.41 14.59 -54.36
C LYS A 273 30.61 15.29 -54.97
N GLU A 274 31.71 15.45 -54.24
CA GLU A 274 33.04 15.84 -54.74
C GLU A 274 33.85 14.60 -55.19
#